data_81e0a2e3ce89a79488ad362ea68fd49a
#
_entry.id   81e0a2e3ce89a79488ad362ea68fd49a
#
_cell.length_a   1.000
_cell.length_b   1.000
_cell.length_c   1.000
_cell.angle_alpha   90.00
_cell.angle_beta   90.00
_cell.angle_gamma   90.00
#
_symmetry.space_group_name_H-M   'P 1'
#
loop_
_entity.id
_entity.type
_entity.pdbx_description
1 polymer ?
#
loop_
_entity_poly.entity_id
_entity_poly.type
_entity_poly.pdbx_seq_one_letter_code
_entity_poly.pdbx_strand_id
1 'polypeptide(L)'
;VDASLGLRAGDIVRLTLSDIDWIHHEIHFVQNKTGVELHLPLEASVGNAIANYILHERPKTQSRALFIRSRIPFDAMTSTAAGDRLRKYMKLSDVEYTPGDGKGFHSFRRYVASSMINQEVPIDTVKEILGHTQIGSMKAYMRISRDKLAMCALGLDGIEVVQEALL
;
A
#
# COMPACT_ATOMS: atom_id res chain seq x y z
N VAL A 1 -1.22 -2.73 8.94
CA VAL A 1 -0.22 -1.76 8.44
C VAL A 1 -0.35 -1.58 6.94
N ASP A 2 -0.30 -2.66 6.17
CA ASP A 2 -0.32 -2.56 4.71
C ASP A 2 -1.69 -2.11 4.17
N ALA A 3 -2.77 -2.69 4.67
CA ALA A 3 -4.12 -2.38 4.22
C ALA A 3 -4.55 -0.93 4.49
N SER A 4 -4.03 -0.32 5.56
CA SER A 4 -4.37 1.05 5.96
C SER A 4 -3.45 2.10 5.31
N LEU A 5 -2.16 1.79 5.21
CA LEU A 5 -1.13 2.76 4.78
C LEU A 5 -0.64 2.53 3.36
N GLY A 6 -0.98 1.41 2.74
CA GLY A 6 -0.54 1.07 1.38
C GLY A 6 0.97 0.97 1.21
N LEU A 7 1.71 0.59 2.26
CA LEU A 7 3.16 0.45 2.21
C LEU A 7 3.58 -0.71 1.30
N ARG A 8 4.80 -0.65 0.78
CA ARG A 8 5.36 -1.79 0.05
C ARG A 8 5.75 -2.92 1.01
N ALA A 9 5.55 -4.17 0.63
CA ALA A 9 5.96 -5.32 1.44
C ALA A 9 7.43 -5.25 1.88
N GLY A 10 8.31 -4.77 0.99
CA GLY A 10 9.72 -4.59 1.29
C GLY A 10 10.00 -3.52 2.36
N ASP A 11 9.19 -2.49 2.43
CA ASP A 11 9.32 -1.44 3.45
C ASP A 11 8.76 -1.94 4.79
N ILE A 12 7.60 -2.63 4.78
CA ILE A 12 6.98 -3.20 5.99
C ILE A 12 7.93 -4.17 6.72
N VAL A 13 8.54 -5.10 6.00
CA VAL A 13 9.44 -6.08 6.63
C VAL A 13 10.75 -5.49 7.13
N ARG A 14 11.09 -4.28 6.70
CA ARG A 14 12.27 -3.55 7.16
C ARG A 14 12.01 -2.65 8.35
N LEU A 15 10.75 -2.43 8.73
CA LEU A 15 10.43 -1.65 9.91
C LEU A 15 11.14 -2.22 11.13
N THR A 16 11.65 -1.31 11.94
CA THR A 16 12.31 -1.60 13.21
C THR A 16 11.41 -1.16 14.38
N LEU A 17 11.74 -1.59 15.58
CA LEU A 17 11.03 -1.17 16.79
C LEU A 17 11.12 0.34 17.01
N SER A 18 12.21 0.98 16.55
CA SER A 18 12.42 2.42 16.68
C SER A 18 11.68 3.27 15.65
N ASP A 19 11.14 2.65 14.60
CA ASP A 19 10.37 3.37 13.58
C ASP A 19 8.92 3.65 14.04
N ILE A 20 8.52 3.10 15.19
CA ILE A 20 7.20 3.32 15.77
C ILE A 20 7.30 4.38 16.88
N ASP A 21 6.77 5.55 16.61
CA ASP A 21 6.61 6.59 17.62
C ASP A 21 5.24 6.43 18.31
N TRP A 22 5.28 5.83 19.49
CA TRP A 22 4.09 5.58 20.30
C TRP A 22 3.52 6.84 20.95
N ILE A 23 4.34 7.88 21.10
CA ILE A 23 3.95 9.14 21.78
C ILE A 23 3.19 10.02 20.80
N HIS A 24 3.72 10.17 19.58
CA HIS A 24 3.10 10.99 18.55
C HIS A 24 2.13 10.21 17.65
N HIS A 25 2.01 8.90 17.87
CA HIS A 25 1.19 8.00 17.04
C HIS A 25 1.58 8.05 15.56
N GLU A 26 2.85 7.84 15.27
CA GLU A 26 3.41 7.88 13.92
C GLU A 26 4.32 6.69 13.63
N ILE A 27 4.49 6.40 12.35
CA ILE A 27 5.50 5.48 11.83
C ILE A 27 6.46 6.29 10.98
N HIS A 28 7.73 6.29 11.35
CA HIS A 28 8.80 6.99 10.62
C HIS A 28 9.73 5.98 9.97
N PHE A 29 9.95 6.08 8.68
CA PHE A 29 10.91 5.21 8.00
C PHE A 29 11.33 5.77 6.64
N VAL A 30 12.47 5.29 6.15
CA VAL A 30 12.96 5.61 4.81
C VAL A 30 12.60 4.49 3.84
N GLN A 31 11.88 4.83 2.78
CA GLN A 31 11.51 3.86 1.75
C GLN A 31 12.74 3.29 1.04
N ASN A 32 12.86 1.97 1.01
CA ASN A 32 14.02 1.29 0.42
C ASN A 32 14.20 1.55 -1.08
N LYS A 33 13.10 1.67 -1.84
CA LYS A 33 13.16 1.82 -3.29
C LYS A 33 13.43 3.26 -3.75
N THR A 34 12.97 4.24 -3.00
CA THR A 34 12.96 5.65 -3.42
C THR A 34 13.87 6.52 -2.57
N GLY A 35 14.29 6.06 -1.40
CA GLY A 35 15.04 6.85 -0.42
C GLY A 35 14.21 7.97 0.24
N VAL A 36 12.91 8.01 -0.02
CA VAL A 36 12.02 9.02 0.56
C VAL A 36 11.73 8.68 2.01
N GLU A 37 11.93 9.64 2.90
CA GLU A 37 11.51 9.56 4.30
C GLU A 37 9.99 9.81 4.37
N LEU A 38 9.29 8.95 5.10
CA LEU A 38 7.86 9.05 5.31
C LEU A 38 7.53 9.07 6.79
N HIS A 39 6.62 9.97 7.15
CA HIS A 39 5.97 10.08 8.43
C HIS A 39 4.49 9.79 8.22
N LEU A 40 4.01 8.67 8.71
CA LEU A 40 2.65 8.21 8.49
C LEU A 40 1.91 8.08 9.82
N PRO A 41 0.63 8.44 9.89
CA PRO A 41 -0.14 8.29 11.10
C PRO A 41 -0.27 6.81 11.47
N LEU A 42 -0.08 6.51 12.75
CA LEU A 42 -0.31 5.18 13.31
C LEU A 42 -1.74 5.11 13.84
N GLU A 43 -2.65 4.60 13.01
CA GLU A 43 -4.03 4.36 13.40
C GLU A 43 -4.10 3.45 14.64
N ALA A 44 -5.03 3.73 15.55
CA ALA A 44 -5.14 3.00 16.82
C ALA A 44 -5.31 1.48 16.64
N SER A 45 -6.07 1.05 15.63
CA SER A 45 -6.26 -0.36 15.31
C SER A 45 -4.94 -1.05 14.92
N VAL A 46 -4.13 -0.36 14.12
CA VAL A 46 -2.81 -0.84 13.68
C VAL A 46 -1.82 -0.82 14.84
N GLY A 47 -1.79 0.28 15.61
CA GLY A 47 -0.93 0.42 16.78
C GLY A 47 -1.19 -0.69 17.80
N ASN A 48 -2.45 -0.95 18.13
CA ASN A 48 -2.84 -2.01 19.05
C ASN A 48 -2.42 -3.40 18.54
N ALA A 49 -2.58 -3.67 17.24
CA ALA A 49 -2.15 -4.94 16.66
C ALA A 49 -0.62 -5.11 16.71
N ILE A 50 0.14 -4.04 16.45
CA ILE A 50 1.61 -4.06 16.57
C ILE A 50 2.03 -4.27 18.04
N ALA A 51 1.41 -3.55 18.98
CA ALA A 51 1.69 -3.69 20.40
C ALA A 51 1.40 -5.11 20.89
N ASN A 52 0.24 -5.67 20.52
CA ASN A 52 -0.11 -7.05 20.86
C ASN A 52 0.92 -8.05 20.32
N TYR A 53 1.34 -7.89 19.05
CA TYR A 53 2.37 -8.73 18.47
C TYR A 53 3.69 -8.63 19.22
N ILE A 54 4.15 -7.41 19.55
CA ILE A 54 5.43 -7.20 20.27
C ILE A 54 5.38 -7.85 21.65
N LEU A 55 4.28 -7.70 22.38
CA LEU A 55 4.16 -8.13 23.76
C LEU A 55 3.94 -9.66 23.90
N HIS A 56 3.23 -10.27 22.96
CA HIS A 56 2.74 -11.64 23.14
C HIS A 56 3.24 -12.64 22.10
N GLU A 57 3.56 -12.22 20.89
CA GLU A 57 3.84 -13.14 19.78
C GLU A 57 5.26 -13.04 19.23
N ARG A 58 5.90 -11.87 19.35
CA ARG A 58 7.23 -11.64 18.81
C ARG A 58 8.27 -12.49 19.54
N PRO A 59 9.07 -13.32 18.83
CA PRO A 59 10.13 -14.08 19.46
C PRO A 59 11.12 -13.19 20.21
N LYS A 60 11.60 -13.63 21.36
CA LYS A 60 12.68 -12.95 22.10
C LYS A 60 13.98 -13.07 21.30
N THR A 61 14.51 -11.95 20.84
CA THR A 61 15.70 -11.87 20.00
C THR A 61 16.39 -10.51 20.19
N GLN A 62 17.69 -10.45 19.87
CA GLN A 62 18.45 -9.20 19.84
C GLN A 62 18.17 -8.36 18.58
N SER A 63 17.47 -8.92 17.60
CA SER A 63 17.11 -8.19 16.38
C SER A 63 16.23 -6.99 16.67
N ARG A 64 16.55 -5.84 16.08
CA ARG A 64 15.76 -4.63 16.17
C ARG A 64 14.59 -4.61 15.17
N ALA A 65 14.56 -5.54 14.20
CA ALA A 65 13.48 -5.61 13.23
C ALA A 65 12.11 -5.80 13.94
N LEU A 66 11.10 -5.10 13.48
CA LEU A 66 9.76 -5.21 14.03
C LEU A 66 9.21 -6.61 13.80
N PHE A 67 9.23 -7.09 12.55
CA PHE A 67 8.69 -8.39 12.18
C PHE A 67 9.78 -9.46 12.09
N ILE A 68 9.66 -10.49 12.89
CA ILE A 68 10.61 -11.59 13.06
C ILE A 68 10.00 -12.89 12.56
N ARG A 69 10.84 -13.76 12.01
CA ARG A 69 10.45 -15.14 11.67
C ARG A 69 10.14 -15.92 12.93
N SER A 70 9.07 -16.72 12.90
CA SER A 70 8.65 -17.55 14.05
C SER A 70 9.49 -18.81 14.26
N ARG A 71 10.56 -19.00 13.49
CA ARG A 71 11.46 -20.18 13.55
C ARG A 71 12.91 -19.73 13.68
N ILE A 72 13.73 -20.56 14.33
CA ILE A 72 15.17 -20.37 14.47
C ILE A 72 15.86 -20.49 13.09
N PRO A 73 16.83 -19.60 12.78
CA PRO A 73 17.20 -18.41 13.55
C PRO A 73 16.10 -17.36 13.48
N PHE A 74 15.86 -16.64 14.59
CA PHE A 74 14.82 -15.59 14.69
C PHE A 74 15.26 -14.30 13.96
N ASP A 75 15.46 -14.43 12.66
CA ASP A 75 15.86 -13.32 11.79
C ASP A 75 14.68 -12.42 11.42
N ALA A 76 14.98 -11.25 10.87
CA ALA A 76 14.00 -10.37 10.27
C ALA A 76 13.18 -11.10 9.19
N MET A 77 11.89 -10.81 9.12
CA MET A 77 11.01 -11.34 8.08
C MET A 77 11.43 -10.81 6.71
N THR A 78 11.39 -11.66 5.68
CA THR A 78 11.61 -11.24 4.30
C THR A 78 10.29 -10.93 3.60
N SER A 79 10.33 -10.11 2.53
CA SER A 79 9.14 -9.80 1.73
C SER A 79 8.50 -11.05 1.10
N THR A 80 9.32 -12.05 0.73
CA THR A 80 8.84 -13.36 0.27
C THR A 80 8.05 -14.07 1.35
N ALA A 81 8.61 -14.15 2.58
CA ALA A 81 7.92 -14.79 3.71
C ALA A 81 6.62 -14.07 4.07
N ALA A 82 6.59 -12.74 3.98
CA ALA A 82 5.36 -11.97 4.15
C ALA A 82 4.31 -12.32 3.08
N GLY A 83 4.72 -12.42 1.81
CA GLY A 83 3.86 -12.85 0.72
C GLY A 83 3.30 -14.27 0.90
N ASP A 84 4.12 -15.21 1.39
CA ASP A 84 3.67 -16.57 1.71
C ASP A 84 2.63 -16.58 2.83
N ARG A 85 2.80 -15.74 3.85
CA ARG A 85 1.82 -15.57 4.92
C ARG A 85 0.50 -15.02 4.38
N LEU A 86 0.55 -13.99 3.55
CA LEU A 86 -0.65 -13.44 2.92
C LEU A 86 -1.40 -14.51 2.13
N ARG A 87 -0.72 -15.29 1.28
CA ARG A 87 -1.33 -16.40 0.53
C ARG A 87 -1.97 -17.45 1.43
N LYS A 88 -1.31 -17.78 2.55
CA LYS A 88 -1.87 -18.69 3.53
C LYS A 88 -3.19 -18.16 4.10
N TYR A 89 -3.26 -16.89 4.48
CA TYR A 89 -4.49 -16.29 5.01
C TYR A 89 -5.58 -16.18 3.94
N MET A 90 -5.24 -15.84 2.69
CA MET A 90 -6.19 -15.88 1.58
C MET A 90 -6.83 -17.26 1.45
N LYS A 91 -6.02 -18.32 1.48
CA LYS A 91 -6.52 -19.70 1.41
C LYS A 91 -7.43 -20.07 2.59
N LEU A 92 -7.11 -19.60 3.80
CA LEU A 92 -7.93 -19.82 4.99
C LEU A 92 -9.25 -19.05 4.97
N SER A 93 -9.35 -18.00 4.18
CA SER A 93 -10.54 -17.16 3.99
C SER A 93 -11.26 -17.44 2.67
N ASP A 94 -10.99 -18.58 2.05
CA ASP A 94 -11.58 -19.02 0.77
C ASP A 94 -11.41 -17.99 -0.37
N VAL A 95 -10.35 -17.17 -0.30
CA VAL A 95 -9.97 -16.28 -1.38
C VAL A 95 -9.05 -17.00 -2.34
N GLU A 96 -9.56 -17.31 -3.51
CA GLU A 96 -8.76 -17.92 -4.58
C GLU A 96 -7.58 -17.03 -4.96
N TYR A 97 -6.42 -17.65 -5.12
CA TYR A 97 -5.18 -16.99 -5.54
C TYR A 97 -4.57 -17.76 -6.69
N THR A 98 -4.32 -17.06 -7.80
CA THR A 98 -3.53 -17.53 -8.93
C THR A 98 -2.32 -16.63 -9.14
N PRO A 99 -1.13 -17.17 -9.45
CA PRO A 99 0.03 -16.34 -9.77
C PRO A 99 -0.29 -15.35 -10.90
N GLY A 100 -0.05 -14.08 -10.68
CA GLY A 100 -0.32 -13.04 -11.67
C GLY A 100 -1.72 -12.40 -11.62
N ASP A 101 -2.63 -12.87 -10.78
CA ASP A 101 -4.00 -12.31 -10.64
C ASP A 101 -4.03 -10.92 -9.96
N GLY A 102 -2.87 -10.42 -9.57
CA GLY A 102 -2.74 -9.13 -8.92
C GLY A 102 -3.11 -9.10 -7.44
N LYS A 103 -3.53 -10.23 -6.86
CA LYS A 103 -3.84 -10.38 -5.44
C LYS A 103 -2.55 -10.58 -4.64
N GLY A 104 -2.01 -9.52 -4.10
CA GLY A 104 -0.79 -9.53 -3.29
C GLY A 104 -0.65 -8.22 -2.55
N PHE A 105 0.47 -7.97 -1.89
CA PHE A 105 0.71 -6.71 -1.17
C PHE A 105 0.47 -5.47 -2.03
N HIS A 106 0.75 -5.54 -3.33
CA HIS A 106 0.48 -4.45 -4.26
C HIS A 106 -1.01 -4.13 -4.44
N SER A 107 -1.91 -5.07 -4.17
CA SER A 107 -3.36 -4.81 -4.24
C SER A 107 -3.83 -3.88 -3.14
N PHE A 108 -3.30 -4.01 -1.93
CA PHE A 108 -3.61 -3.09 -0.83
C PHE A 108 -3.17 -1.67 -1.16
N ARG A 109 -1.94 -1.53 -1.68
CA ARG A 109 -1.44 -0.22 -2.10
C ARG A 109 -2.27 0.39 -3.22
N ARG A 110 -2.70 -0.41 -4.20
CA ARG A 110 -3.62 0.04 -5.25
C ARG A 110 -4.97 0.45 -4.67
N TYR A 111 -5.49 -0.31 -3.73
CA TYR A 111 -6.73 0.01 -3.05
C TYR A 111 -6.64 1.36 -2.33
N VAL A 112 -5.60 1.58 -1.53
CA VAL A 112 -5.39 2.86 -0.82
C VAL A 112 -5.27 4.02 -1.80
N ALA A 113 -4.47 3.89 -2.86
CA ALA A 113 -4.34 4.91 -3.89
C ALA A 113 -5.68 5.23 -4.56
N SER A 114 -6.44 4.19 -4.95
CA SER A 114 -7.74 4.36 -5.59
C SER A 114 -8.77 4.97 -4.65
N SER A 115 -8.76 4.58 -3.38
CA SER A 115 -9.64 5.14 -2.35
C SER A 115 -9.38 6.64 -2.17
N MET A 116 -8.12 7.05 -2.07
CA MET A 116 -7.74 8.47 -1.97
C MET A 116 -8.20 9.28 -3.19
N ILE A 117 -7.98 8.74 -4.39
CA ILE A 117 -8.41 9.40 -5.64
C ILE A 117 -9.94 9.51 -5.70
N ASN A 118 -10.67 8.48 -5.27
CA ASN A 118 -12.14 8.52 -5.21
C ASN A 118 -12.67 9.52 -4.18
N GLN A 119 -11.90 9.80 -3.14
CA GLN A 119 -12.19 10.83 -2.14
C GLN A 119 -11.67 12.21 -2.56
N GLU A 120 -11.28 12.37 -3.83
CA GLU A 120 -10.84 13.64 -4.41
C GLU A 120 -9.54 14.20 -3.82
N VAL A 121 -8.74 13.35 -3.17
CA VAL A 121 -7.41 13.75 -2.70
C VAL A 121 -6.55 14.10 -3.92
N PRO A 122 -5.89 15.27 -3.93
CA PRO A 122 -5.03 15.67 -5.04
C PRO A 122 -3.98 14.61 -5.38
N ILE A 123 -3.76 14.36 -6.68
CA ILE A 123 -2.84 13.31 -7.14
C ILE A 123 -1.42 13.51 -6.60
N ASP A 124 -0.97 14.76 -6.46
CA ASP A 124 0.36 15.02 -5.90
C ASP A 124 0.46 14.63 -4.43
N THR A 125 -0.60 14.87 -3.65
CA THR A 125 -0.70 14.41 -2.26
C THR A 125 -0.68 12.87 -2.19
N VAL A 126 -1.43 12.19 -3.06
CA VAL A 126 -1.41 10.72 -3.13
C VAL A 126 -0.01 10.19 -3.49
N LYS A 127 0.69 10.86 -4.40
CA LYS A 127 2.10 10.54 -4.74
C LYS A 127 3.01 10.66 -3.52
N GLU A 128 2.89 11.75 -2.80
CA GLU A 128 3.70 12.05 -1.61
C GLU A 128 3.46 10.99 -0.53
N ILE A 129 2.22 10.76 -0.15
CA ILE A 129 1.83 9.74 0.86
C ILE A 129 2.35 8.36 0.47
N LEU A 130 2.24 7.98 -0.78
CA LEU A 130 2.73 6.70 -1.26
C LEU A 130 4.25 6.70 -1.55
N GLY A 131 4.94 7.83 -1.50
CA GLY A 131 6.35 7.96 -1.85
C GLY A 131 6.63 7.56 -3.31
N HIS A 132 5.82 8.06 -4.25
CA HIS A 132 6.04 7.88 -5.68
C HIS A 132 6.87 9.03 -6.23
N THR A 133 8.05 8.74 -6.76
CA THR A 133 8.94 9.75 -7.38
C THR A 133 8.56 10.10 -8.81
N GLN A 134 7.76 9.27 -9.49
CA GLN A 134 7.40 9.47 -10.89
C GLN A 134 5.88 9.45 -11.10
N ILE A 135 5.36 10.42 -11.88
CA ILE A 135 3.95 10.52 -12.28
C ILE A 135 3.50 9.29 -13.09
N GLY A 136 4.41 8.69 -13.87
CA GLY A 136 4.13 7.48 -14.64
C GLY A 136 3.61 6.31 -13.79
N SER A 137 3.99 6.24 -12.52
CA SER A 137 3.50 5.23 -11.58
C SER A 137 2.02 5.38 -11.25
N MET A 138 1.45 6.57 -11.47
CA MET A 138 0.04 6.88 -11.17
C MET A 138 -0.91 6.56 -12.34
N LYS A 139 -0.41 6.34 -13.56
CA LYS A 139 -1.25 6.05 -14.74
C LYS A 139 -2.20 4.87 -14.54
N ALA A 140 -1.76 3.85 -13.78
CA ALA A 140 -2.61 2.69 -13.47
C ALA A 140 -3.83 3.06 -12.60
N TYR A 141 -3.68 4.05 -11.73
CA TYR A 141 -4.74 4.51 -10.83
C TYR A 141 -5.68 5.52 -11.51
N MET A 142 -5.16 6.33 -12.43
CA MET A 142 -5.95 7.29 -13.21
C MET A 142 -6.94 6.61 -14.16
N ARG A 143 -6.68 5.36 -14.58
CA ARG A 143 -7.62 4.59 -15.42
C ARG A 143 -8.93 4.21 -14.70
N ILE A 144 -8.95 4.24 -13.38
CA ILE A 144 -10.11 3.86 -12.56
C ILE A 144 -11.19 4.95 -12.58
N SER A 145 -10.84 6.17 -12.98
CA SER A 145 -11.76 7.32 -13.01
C SER A 145 -12.40 7.55 -14.40
N ARG A 146 -12.65 6.49 -15.18
CA ARG A 146 -13.33 6.63 -16.48
C ARG A 146 -14.69 7.32 -16.36
N ASP A 147 -15.44 7.01 -15.32
CA ASP A 147 -16.74 7.62 -15.08
C ASP A 147 -16.64 9.11 -14.77
N LYS A 148 -15.61 9.52 -14.02
CA LYS A 148 -15.33 10.94 -13.77
C LYS A 148 -14.79 11.66 -15.01
N LEU A 149 -14.00 11.01 -15.85
CA LEU A 149 -13.59 11.56 -17.15
C LEU A 149 -14.79 11.74 -18.09
N ALA A 150 -15.74 10.81 -18.07
CA ALA A 150 -16.99 10.94 -18.83
C ALA A 150 -17.84 12.12 -18.35
N MET A 151 -17.85 12.41 -17.05
CA MET A 151 -18.52 13.59 -16.48
C MET A 151 -17.83 14.92 -16.85
N CYS A 152 -16.51 14.89 -17.10
CA CYS A 152 -15.75 16.06 -17.57
C CYS A 152 -15.75 16.22 -19.09
N ALA A 153 -16.23 15.22 -19.82
CA ALA A 153 -16.41 15.35 -21.27
C ALA A 153 -17.48 16.41 -21.52
N LEU A 154 -17.08 17.47 -22.21
CA LEU A 154 -18.05 18.45 -22.72
C LEU A 154 -19.06 17.70 -23.56
N GLY A 155 -20.34 17.84 -23.24
CA GLY A 155 -21.40 17.28 -24.05
C GLY A 155 -21.26 17.78 -25.48
N LEU A 156 -21.19 16.85 -26.41
CA LEU A 156 -21.19 17.15 -27.84
C LEU A 156 -22.61 17.41 -28.35
N ASP A 157 -23.53 17.71 -27.47
CA ASP A 157 -24.90 18.01 -27.79
C ASP A 157 -24.96 19.27 -28.68
N GLY A 158 -25.35 19.07 -29.95
CA GLY A 158 -25.41 20.13 -30.94
C GLY A 158 -24.21 20.27 -31.88
N ILE A 159 -23.21 19.38 -31.79
CA ILE A 159 -22.14 19.28 -32.77
C ILE A 159 -22.51 18.20 -33.80
N GLU A 160 -22.88 18.60 -35.03
CA GLU A 160 -23.01 17.66 -36.14
C GLU A 160 -21.61 17.11 -36.51
N VAL A 161 -21.46 15.80 -36.36
CA VAL A 161 -20.24 15.12 -36.82
C VAL A 161 -20.36 14.94 -38.33
N VAL A 162 -19.60 15.73 -39.09
CA VAL A 162 -19.48 15.56 -40.54
C VAL A 162 -18.55 14.36 -40.79
N GLN A 163 -19.09 13.30 -41.33
CA GLN A 163 -18.41 12.02 -41.54
C GLN A 163 -17.20 12.13 -42.53
N GLU A 164 -17.10 13.18 -43.30
CA GLU A 164 -16.01 13.42 -44.27
C GLU A 164 -14.66 13.80 -43.63
N ALA A 165 -14.61 14.10 -42.33
CA ALA A 165 -13.39 14.48 -41.64
C ALA A 165 -12.60 13.29 -41.04
N LEU A 166 -13.02 12.05 -41.30
CA LEU A 166 -12.44 10.81 -40.73
C LEU A 166 -11.78 9.89 -41.77
N LEU A 167 -11.54 10.38 -43.01
CA LEU A 167 -10.79 9.64 -44.04
C LEU A 167 -9.39 10.19 -44.24
#